data_91c3e1061a91d18591084b5bdafb58a8
#
_entry.id   91c3e1061a91d18591084b5bdafb58a8
#
_cell.length_a   1.000
_cell.length_b   1.000
_cell.length_c   1.000
_cell.angle_alpha   90.00
_cell.angle_beta   90.00
_cell.angle_gamma   90.00
#
_symmetry.space_group_name_H-M   'P 1'
#
loop_
_entity.id
_entity.type
_entity.pdbx_description
1 polymer ?
#
loop_
_entity_poly.entity_id
_entity_poly.type
_entity_poly.pdbx_seq_one_letter_code
_entity_poly.pdbx_strand_id
1 'polypeptide(L)'
;MEISALQKERAAYQPKLPKALQGAVKIVEGAPTKSVDNQEEIKKLFPNTYGMPLIEFVPGEKANNKKLNLGVILSGGQAPGGHNVISGLFDTLKKLNPENCLYGFLMGPGGLVDHEYIEITSDFIDQYRNTGGFDMIGSGRTKLEKEDQFEKGLEIIRKLDISAIVIIGGDDSNTNACVLAEYYAAKKYGVQVIGCPKTIDGDLKNDQIETSFGFDTATKTYSELIGNIERDCNSARKYWHFIKLMGRSASHIALECALQTQPNICLISEEIEAKDLTLNDVVENIAKAVAHRAEQGNNFGVVLIPEGLIEFIPAIGRLIQELNDLLAAHGSDYKDLDKDAQRAYILEHLSKENAATFETLPEGVARQLSLDRDPHGNVQVSLIETEKLLSEMVGAKLEKWAKEGKYKGSFAPQHHFFGYEGRCAAPSNFDADYCYALGTSAAQLVANGKTGYMAIIKNTTAKTDEWRAGGVPITMMMNMEKRNGEMKPVIRKALVELDGKPFKTFAAKRDEWAMNTEYVYPGPIQYWGPAEVCDQPTKTLVLEQE
;
A
#
# COMPACT_ATOMS: atom_id res chain seq x y z
N MET A 1 -18.78 0.80 23.66
CA MET A 1 -18.87 -0.32 22.69
C MET A 1 -18.45 -1.58 23.43
N GLU A 2 -19.18 -2.68 23.28
CA GLU A 2 -18.75 -3.97 23.86
C GLU A 2 -17.61 -4.54 23.02
N ILE A 3 -16.48 -4.89 23.65
CA ILE A 3 -15.30 -5.43 23.00
C ILE A 3 -15.07 -6.88 23.41
N SER A 4 -14.55 -7.71 22.51
CA SER A 4 -14.23 -9.11 22.82
C SER A 4 -13.09 -9.22 23.83
N ALA A 5 -13.03 -10.35 24.53
CA ALA A 5 -11.94 -10.62 25.47
C ALA A 5 -10.55 -10.55 24.81
N LEU A 6 -10.43 -11.10 23.61
CA LEU A 6 -9.17 -11.05 22.84
C LEU A 6 -8.78 -9.61 22.46
N GLN A 7 -9.73 -8.79 22.04
CA GLN A 7 -9.47 -7.39 21.72
C GLN A 7 -9.06 -6.59 22.97
N LYS A 8 -9.65 -6.90 24.13
CA LYS A 8 -9.26 -6.28 25.41
C LYS A 8 -7.81 -6.60 25.77
N GLU A 9 -7.41 -7.87 25.66
CA GLU A 9 -6.02 -8.29 25.88
C GLU A 9 -5.07 -7.64 24.83
N ARG A 10 -5.50 -7.59 23.57
CA ARG A 10 -4.72 -6.94 22.50
C ARG A 10 -4.54 -5.44 22.77
N ALA A 11 -5.56 -4.74 23.27
CA ALA A 11 -5.49 -3.32 23.63
C ALA A 11 -4.44 -3.04 24.74
N ALA A 12 -4.17 -4.02 25.59
CA ALA A 12 -3.17 -3.91 26.66
C ALA A 12 -1.72 -4.04 26.16
N TYR A 13 -1.49 -4.48 24.93
CA TYR A 13 -0.14 -4.54 24.36
C TYR A 13 0.51 -3.15 24.35
N GLN A 14 1.73 -3.07 24.87
CA GLN A 14 2.53 -1.85 24.89
C GLN A 14 3.52 -1.88 23.72
N PRO A 15 3.30 -1.09 22.66
CA PRO A 15 4.24 -1.03 21.54
C PRO A 15 5.63 -0.61 22.00
N LYS A 16 6.63 -1.29 21.46
CA LYS A 16 8.04 -1.03 21.75
C LYS A 16 8.53 0.17 20.94
N LEU A 17 9.55 0.85 21.45
CA LEU A 17 10.17 2.00 20.79
C LEU A 17 11.68 1.78 20.59
N PRO A 18 12.24 2.31 19.48
CA PRO A 18 13.68 2.47 19.34
C PRO A 18 14.29 3.22 20.53
N LYS A 19 15.48 2.82 20.95
CA LYS A 19 16.18 3.46 22.09
C LYS A 19 16.27 4.98 21.97
N ALA A 20 16.46 5.49 20.75
CA ALA A 20 16.52 6.93 20.49
C ALA A 20 15.21 7.68 20.81
N LEU A 21 14.06 7.00 20.80
CA LEU A 21 12.73 7.59 21.02
C LEU A 21 12.19 7.38 22.44
N GLN A 22 12.87 6.60 23.28
CA GLN A 22 12.39 6.30 24.65
C GLN A 22 12.52 7.48 25.61
N GLY A 23 13.39 8.46 25.32
CA GLY A 23 13.68 9.61 26.16
C GLY A 23 13.63 10.93 25.43
N ALA A 24 14.42 11.90 25.89
CA ALA A 24 14.67 13.14 25.17
C ALA A 24 15.41 12.86 23.86
N VAL A 25 15.07 13.59 22.81
CA VAL A 25 15.57 13.36 21.45
C VAL A 25 16.42 14.56 21.01
N LYS A 26 17.55 14.27 20.39
CA LYS A 26 18.37 15.22 19.64
C LYS A 26 18.36 14.81 18.16
N ILE A 27 18.27 15.79 17.26
CA ILE A 27 18.38 15.55 15.83
C ILE A 27 19.85 15.64 15.37
N VAL A 28 20.18 14.76 14.41
CA VAL A 28 21.42 14.84 13.63
C VAL A 28 21.02 15.02 12.17
N GLU A 29 21.56 16.06 11.55
CA GLU A 29 21.33 16.36 10.14
C GLU A 29 22.40 15.69 9.29
N GLY A 30 21.96 14.96 8.27
CA GLY A 30 22.83 14.35 7.27
C GLY A 30 23.19 15.30 6.12
N ALA A 31 23.58 14.72 5.00
CA ALA A 31 23.84 15.48 3.78
C ALA A 31 22.54 16.04 3.15
N PRO A 32 22.62 17.17 2.42
CA PRO A 32 21.52 17.63 1.57
C PRO A 32 21.10 16.54 0.55
N THR A 33 19.80 16.44 0.31
CA THR A 33 19.21 15.42 -0.57
C THR A 33 18.90 15.95 -1.95
N LYS A 34 18.66 15.02 -2.90
CA LYS A 34 18.18 15.32 -4.25
C LYS A 34 17.00 14.40 -4.56
N SER A 35 16.10 14.84 -5.45
CA SER A 35 15.03 13.97 -5.93
C SER A 35 15.58 12.79 -6.74
N VAL A 36 14.78 11.72 -6.82
CA VAL A 36 15.13 10.48 -7.53
C VAL A 36 15.43 10.78 -9.00
N ASP A 37 14.61 11.64 -9.63
CA ASP A 37 14.74 12.06 -11.01
C ASP A 37 14.20 13.48 -11.20
N ASN A 38 14.27 14.06 -12.39
CA ASN A 38 13.74 15.39 -12.76
C ASN A 38 14.12 16.48 -11.74
N GLN A 39 15.40 16.50 -11.33
CA GLN A 39 15.86 17.29 -10.17
C GLN A 39 15.58 18.78 -10.33
N GLU A 40 15.78 19.34 -11.52
CA GLU A 40 15.57 20.78 -11.77
C GLU A 40 14.09 21.16 -11.75
N GLU A 41 13.22 20.30 -12.30
CA GLU A 41 11.77 20.49 -12.28
C GLU A 41 11.23 20.41 -10.85
N ILE A 42 11.63 19.39 -10.09
CA ILE A 42 11.20 19.22 -8.70
C ILE A 42 11.71 20.41 -7.85
N LYS A 43 12.97 20.82 -8.01
CA LYS A 43 13.52 21.99 -7.31
C LYS A 43 12.77 23.28 -7.62
N LYS A 44 12.33 23.45 -8.88
CA LYS A 44 11.54 24.62 -9.29
C LYS A 44 10.14 24.62 -8.67
N LEU A 45 9.51 23.44 -8.53
CA LEU A 45 8.19 23.30 -7.91
C LEU A 45 8.23 23.41 -6.39
N PHE A 46 9.33 23.01 -5.75
CA PHE A 46 9.50 22.94 -4.29
C PHE A 46 10.71 23.71 -3.78
N PRO A 47 10.85 25.03 -4.08
CA PRO A 47 12.05 25.78 -3.75
C PRO A 47 12.33 25.91 -2.25
N ASN A 48 11.33 25.77 -1.39
CA ASN A 48 11.48 25.89 0.07
C ASN A 48 11.72 24.54 0.76
N THR A 49 11.34 23.42 0.14
CA THR A 49 11.42 22.08 0.72
C THR A 49 12.38 21.14 -0.03
N TYR A 50 12.94 21.57 -1.16
CA TYR A 50 13.93 20.80 -1.90
C TYR A 50 15.33 20.91 -1.27
N GLY A 51 16.07 19.80 -1.28
CA GLY A 51 17.47 19.77 -0.86
C GLY A 51 17.69 19.74 0.65
N MET A 52 16.62 19.62 1.44
CA MET A 52 16.74 19.47 2.89
C MET A 52 17.53 18.19 3.25
N PRO A 53 18.26 18.18 4.41
CA PRO A 53 19.05 17.03 4.83
C PRO A 53 18.17 15.88 5.35
N LEU A 54 18.73 14.67 5.34
CA LEU A 54 18.17 13.55 6.13
C LEU A 54 18.25 13.87 7.62
N ILE A 55 17.27 13.42 8.38
CA ILE A 55 17.22 13.58 9.84
C ILE A 55 17.35 12.21 10.49
N GLU A 56 18.24 12.09 11.45
CA GLU A 56 18.33 10.94 12.36
C GLU A 56 18.12 11.41 13.80
N PHE A 57 17.36 10.64 14.57
CA PHE A 57 17.18 10.85 16.00
C PHE A 57 18.21 10.07 16.80
N VAL A 58 18.78 10.75 17.76
CA VAL A 58 19.68 10.17 18.76
C VAL A 58 19.22 10.58 20.17
N PRO A 59 19.58 9.83 21.22
CA PRO A 59 19.27 10.22 22.59
C PRO A 59 19.78 11.64 22.90
N GLY A 60 18.92 12.47 23.47
CA GLY A 60 19.20 13.84 23.88
C GLY A 60 19.22 14.00 25.40
N GLU A 61 19.68 15.15 25.86
CA GLU A 61 19.76 15.49 27.30
C GLU A 61 18.50 16.19 27.80
N LYS A 62 17.82 16.94 26.92
CA LYS A 62 16.70 17.79 27.31
C LYS A 62 15.55 17.69 26.28
N ALA A 63 14.33 17.46 26.79
CA ALA A 63 13.13 17.47 25.98
C ALA A 63 12.70 18.89 25.60
N ASN A 64 12.09 19.05 24.43
CA ASN A 64 11.46 20.29 24.01
C ASN A 64 10.04 20.36 24.62
N ASN A 65 9.82 21.31 25.53
CA ASN A 65 8.56 21.49 26.26
C ASN A 65 7.67 22.60 25.68
N LYS A 66 7.94 23.07 24.44
CA LYS A 66 7.10 24.07 23.79
C LYS A 66 5.68 23.54 23.62
N LYS A 67 4.68 24.39 23.85
CA LYS A 67 3.29 24.04 23.55
C LYS A 67 3.10 23.85 22.03
N LEU A 68 2.53 22.72 21.64
CA LEU A 68 2.32 22.31 20.26
C LEU A 68 0.95 21.64 20.14
N ASN A 69 0.00 22.26 19.44
CA ASN A 69 -1.21 21.59 19.04
C ASN A 69 -1.04 21.02 17.62
N LEU A 70 -1.46 19.81 17.39
CA LEU A 70 -1.32 19.15 16.10
C LEU A 70 -2.68 18.73 15.53
N GLY A 71 -2.76 18.75 14.20
CA GLY A 71 -3.83 18.10 13.46
C GLY A 71 -3.34 16.81 12.84
N VAL A 72 -4.17 15.77 12.78
CA VAL A 72 -3.86 14.50 12.14
C VAL A 72 -4.94 14.13 11.13
N ILE A 73 -4.53 13.58 10.00
CA ILE A 73 -5.38 13.18 8.87
C ILE A 73 -5.03 11.76 8.46
N LEU A 74 -6.04 10.87 8.37
CA LEU A 74 -5.93 9.58 7.71
C LEU A 74 -6.35 9.72 6.24
N SER A 75 -5.45 9.47 5.31
CA SER A 75 -5.69 9.71 3.88
C SER A 75 -5.56 8.44 3.03
N GLY A 76 -6.51 8.26 2.13
CA GLY A 76 -6.54 7.14 1.20
C GLY A 76 -7.20 5.88 1.77
N GLY A 77 -6.88 4.72 1.19
CA GLY A 77 -7.39 3.42 1.65
C GLY A 77 -6.85 3.06 3.02
N GLN A 78 -7.61 2.27 3.77
CA GLN A 78 -7.25 1.81 5.10
C GLN A 78 -6.01 0.90 5.09
N ALA A 79 -5.30 0.86 6.21
CA ALA A 79 -4.20 -0.06 6.47
C ALA A 79 -4.11 -0.35 7.97
N PRO A 80 -3.69 -1.56 8.38
CA PRO A 80 -3.50 -1.88 9.78
C PRO A 80 -2.39 -1.02 10.39
N GLY A 81 -2.63 -0.45 11.56
CA GLY A 81 -1.64 0.33 12.29
C GLY A 81 -1.85 1.84 12.29
N GLY A 82 -2.80 2.39 11.51
CA GLY A 82 -3.09 3.83 11.51
C GLY A 82 -3.43 4.38 12.89
N HIS A 83 -4.20 3.64 13.68
CA HIS A 83 -4.52 4.00 15.06
C HIS A 83 -3.27 3.99 15.96
N ASN A 84 -2.31 3.11 15.71
CA ASN A 84 -1.04 3.07 16.44
C ASN A 84 -0.14 4.26 16.09
N VAL A 85 -0.16 4.75 14.83
CA VAL A 85 0.53 6.01 14.48
C VAL A 85 -0.07 7.17 15.29
N ILE A 86 -1.40 7.26 15.34
CA ILE A 86 -2.08 8.31 16.12
C ILE A 86 -1.78 8.17 17.62
N SER A 87 -1.74 6.93 18.14
CA SER A 87 -1.38 6.67 19.55
C SER A 87 0.05 7.12 19.88
N GLY A 88 1.02 6.79 19.01
CA GLY A 88 2.40 7.23 19.19
C GLY A 88 2.56 8.74 19.12
N LEU A 89 1.82 9.39 18.21
CA LEU A 89 1.75 10.84 18.09
C LEU A 89 1.17 11.47 19.35
N PHE A 90 0.01 11.00 19.82
CA PHE A 90 -0.69 11.49 21.00
C PHE A 90 0.14 11.34 22.28
N ASP A 91 0.63 10.15 22.56
CA ASP A 91 1.40 9.87 23.77
C ASP A 91 2.69 10.70 23.82
N THR A 92 3.36 10.87 22.67
CA THR A 92 4.56 11.70 22.56
C THR A 92 4.23 13.18 22.80
N LEU A 93 3.14 13.69 22.23
CA LEU A 93 2.70 15.07 22.48
C LEU A 93 2.43 15.34 23.95
N LYS A 94 1.69 14.43 24.61
CA LYS A 94 1.38 14.55 26.06
C LYS A 94 2.64 14.43 26.92
N LYS A 95 3.61 13.60 26.51
CA LYS A 95 4.91 13.49 27.19
C LYS A 95 5.78 14.75 27.03
N LEU A 96 5.74 15.40 25.86
CA LEU A 96 6.45 16.66 25.61
C LEU A 96 5.85 17.80 26.42
N ASN A 97 4.53 17.95 26.40
CA ASN A 97 3.80 18.92 27.21
C ASN A 97 2.35 18.44 27.43
N PRO A 98 1.90 18.23 28.67
CA PRO A 98 0.53 17.78 28.95
C PRO A 98 -0.58 18.69 28.41
N GLU A 99 -0.30 19.97 28.17
CA GLU A 99 -1.25 20.94 27.60
C GLU A 99 -1.39 20.84 26.06
N ASN A 100 -0.58 20.01 25.40
CA ASN A 100 -0.66 19.80 23.97
C ASN A 100 -1.99 19.12 23.60
N CYS A 101 -2.64 19.58 22.52
CA CYS A 101 -3.85 18.97 21.96
C CYS A 101 -3.56 18.31 20.63
N LEU A 102 -4.27 17.20 20.37
CA LEU A 102 -4.29 16.52 19.08
C LEU A 102 -5.70 16.58 18.52
N TYR A 103 -5.86 17.11 17.33
CA TYR A 103 -7.14 17.20 16.62
C TYR A 103 -7.15 16.22 15.44
N GLY A 104 -8.13 15.34 15.37
CA GLY A 104 -8.35 14.44 14.25
C GLY A 104 -9.33 15.06 13.24
N PHE A 105 -8.90 15.30 12.01
CA PHE A 105 -9.79 15.76 10.94
C PHE A 105 -10.56 14.57 10.37
N LEU A 106 -11.89 14.72 10.31
CA LEU A 106 -12.80 13.63 9.99
C LEU A 106 -12.81 13.35 8.47
N MET A 107 -12.98 12.09 8.12
CA MET A 107 -13.13 11.63 6.73
C MET A 107 -11.99 12.06 5.80
N GLY A 108 -10.77 12.19 6.33
CA GLY A 108 -9.56 12.46 5.55
C GLY A 108 -9.30 13.95 5.30
N PRO A 109 -8.59 14.30 4.19
CA PRO A 109 -8.21 15.69 3.93
C PRO A 109 -9.41 16.63 3.73
N GLY A 110 -10.59 16.11 3.38
CA GLY A 110 -11.83 16.87 3.30
C GLY A 110 -12.18 17.55 4.61
N GLY A 111 -12.03 16.85 5.74
CA GLY A 111 -12.31 17.40 7.06
C GLY A 111 -11.50 18.64 7.43
N LEU A 112 -10.28 18.78 6.90
CA LEU A 112 -9.50 20.00 7.05
C LEU A 112 -10.13 21.19 6.30
N VAL A 113 -10.65 20.94 5.09
CA VAL A 113 -11.26 21.97 4.23
C VAL A 113 -12.67 22.35 4.72
N ASP A 114 -13.41 21.37 5.21
CA ASP A 114 -14.80 21.52 5.66
C ASP A 114 -14.91 21.85 7.15
N HIS A 115 -13.76 21.96 7.84
CA HIS A 115 -13.64 22.24 9.28
C HIS A 115 -14.33 21.19 10.18
N GLU A 116 -14.32 19.92 9.73
CA GLU A 116 -14.87 18.79 10.48
C GLU A 116 -13.75 18.08 11.25
N TYR A 117 -13.79 18.15 12.57
CA TYR A 117 -12.74 17.62 13.43
C TYR A 117 -13.27 17.20 14.81
N ILE A 118 -12.48 16.41 15.50
CA ILE A 118 -12.64 16.10 16.92
C ILE A 118 -11.32 16.35 17.66
N GLU A 119 -11.39 16.67 18.94
CA GLU A 119 -10.23 16.61 19.82
C GLU A 119 -10.04 15.15 20.28
N ILE A 120 -8.83 14.63 20.07
CA ILE A 120 -8.46 13.29 20.51
C ILE A 120 -8.00 13.37 21.95
N THR A 121 -8.82 12.83 22.86
CA THR A 121 -8.55 12.75 24.30
C THR A 121 -8.01 11.37 24.69
N SER A 122 -7.49 11.22 25.91
CA SER A 122 -7.02 9.92 26.43
C SER A 122 -8.14 8.88 26.42
N ASP A 123 -9.33 9.21 26.93
CA ASP A 123 -10.46 8.29 26.98
C ASP A 123 -10.95 7.88 25.58
N PHE A 124 -10.78 8.77 24.59
CA PHE A 124 -11.15 8.46 23.22
C PHE A 124 -10.14 7.53 22.57
N ILE A 125 -8.83 7.85 22.64
CA ILE A 125 -7.78 7.06 21.97
C ILE A 125 -7.62 5.66 22.58
N ASP A 126 -7.87 5.49 23.86
CA ASP A 126 -7.75 4.19 24.55
C ASP A 126 -8.71 3.13 24.00
N GLN A 127 -9.80 3.56 23.35
CA GLN A 127 -10.74 2.66 22.68
C GLN A 127 -10.18 2.07 21.36
N TYR A 128 -9.14 2.70 20.80
CA TYR A 128 -8.60 2.35 19.50
C TYR A 128 -7.16 1.81 19.54
N ARG A 129 -6.56 1.69 20.74
CA ARG A 129 -5.20 1.18 20.85
C ARG A 129 -5.08 -0.24 20.29
N ASN A 130 -4.11 -0.45 19.41
CA ASN A 130 -3.82 -1.72 18.73
C ASN A 130 -5.02 -2.31 17.95
N THR A 131 -5.92 -1.47 17.48
CA THR A 131 -7.03 -1.88 16.61
C THR A 131 -6.70 -1.64 15.14
N GLY A 132 -7.37 -2.36 14.25
CA GLY A 132 -7.22 -2.17 12.80
C GLY A 132 -8.26 -1.21 12.23
N GLY A 133 -8.06 -0.82 10.97
CA GLY A 133 -8.93 0.11 10.27
C GLY A 133 -8.55 1.57 10.46
N PHE A 134 -9.43 2.47 10.03
CA PHE A 134 -9.28 3.93 10.13
C PHE A 134 -10.53 4.59 10.73
N ASP A 135 -11.34 3.81 11.42
CA ASP A 135 -12.64 4.22 11.95
C ASP A 135 -12.54 5.16 13.15
N MET A 136 -11.36 5.39 13.71
CA MET A 136 -11.14 6.41 14.74
C MET A 136 -11.59 7.81 14.30
N ILE A 137 -11.21 8.23 13.09
CA ILE A 137 -11.55 9.52 12.49
C ILE A 137 -12.02 9.41 11.03
N GLY A 138 -12.11 8.19 10.51
CA GLY A 138 -12.39 7.92 9.11
C GLY A 138 -11.25 8.33 8.18
N SER A 139 -11.39 8.02 6.90
CA SER A 139 -10.42 8.42 5.86
C SER A 139 -11.12 8.86 4.59
N GLY A 140 -10.42 9.63 3.75
CA GLY A 140 -10.92 10.10 2.48
C GLY A 140 -9.83 10.30 1.44
N ARG A 141 -10.23 10.55 0.20
CA ARG A 141 -9.34 10.72 -0.96
C ARG A 141 -9.40 12.13 -1.55
N THR A 142 -9.89 13.11 -0.81
CA THR A 142 -9.89 14.52 -1.23
C THR A 142 -8.46 14.96 -1.50
N LYS A 143 -8.19 15.45 -2.71
CA LYS A 143 -6.90 16.04 -3.04
C LYS A 143 -6.84 17.48 -2.57
N LEU A 144 -5.78 17.83 -1.88
CA LEU A 144 -5.45 19.21 -1.54
C LEU A 144 -4.48 19.77 -2.59
N GLU A 145 -5.02 20.38 -3.65
CA GLU A 145 -4.24 20.88 -4.79
C GLU A 145 -4.48 22.36 -5.08
N LYS A 146 -5.56 22.94 -4.53
CA LYS A 146 -6.00 24.29 -4.84
C LYS A 146 -5.73 25.26 -3.69
N GLU A 147 -5.36 26.50 -4.05
CA GLU A 147 -5.05 27.55 -3.08
C GLU A 147 -6.23 27.85 -2.13
N ASP A 148 -7.47 27.83 -2.64
CA ASP A 148 -8.66 28.01 -1.82
C ASP A 148 -8.86 26.92 -0.75
N GLN A 149 -8.50 25.68 -1.08
CA GLN A 149 -8.50 24.57 -0.09
C GLN A 149 -7.44 24.77 0.99
N PHE A 150 -6.25 25.24 0.60
CA PHE A 150 -5.15 25.50 1.54
C PHE A 150 -5.49 26.64 2.51
N GLU A 151 -6.12 27.73 2.00
CA GLU A 151 -6.53 28.86 2.83
C GLU A 151 -7.68 28.48 3.78
N LYS A 152 -8.69 27.72 3.31
CA LYS A 152 -9.74 27.19 4.19
C LYS A 152 -9.17 26.31 5.31
N GLY A 153 -8.23 25.42 4.97
CA GLY A 153 -7.52 24.64 5.96
C GLY A 153 -6.74 25.52 6.96
N LEU A 154 -6.14 26.61 6.48
CA LEU A 154 -5.41 27.54 7.35
C LEU A 154 -6.33 28.28 8.34
N GLU A 155 -7.58 28.56 7.99
CA GLU A 155 -8.54 29.18 8.90
C GLU A 155 -8.77 28.33 10.16
N ILE A 156 -9.02 27.03 9.99
CA ILE A 156 -9.23 26.12 11.12
C ILE A 156 -7.94 25.85 11.89
N ILE A 157 -6.78 25.75 11.21
CA ILE A 157 -5.47 25.62 11.81
C ILE A 157 -5.20 26.81 12.78
N ARG A 158 -5.47 28.03 12.34
CA ARG A 158 -5.32 29.23 13.18
C ARG A 158 -6.30 29.27 14.33
N LYS A 159 -7.57 28.91 14.09
CA LYS A 159 -8.63 28.87 15.12
C LYS A 159 -8.28 27.93 16.28
N LEU A 160 -7.66 26.79 15.99
CA LEU A 160 -7.27 25.77 16.95
C LEU A 160 -5.83 25.89 17.47
N ASP A 161 -5.12 26.96 17.07
CA ASP A 161 -3.69 27.17 17.38
C ASP A 161 -2.83 25.95 17.04
N ILE A 162 -3.08 25.33 15.86
CA ILE A 162 -2.37 24.16 15.38
C ILE A 162 -1.02 24.58 14.82
N SER A 163 0.05 23.96 15.33
CA SER A 163 1.43 24.20 14.88
C SER A 163 1.82 23.34 13.69
N ALA A 164 1.20 22.15 13.55
CA ALA A 164 1.53 21.23 12.47
C ALA A 164 0.36 20.33 12.09
N ILE A 165 0.36 19.86 10.82
CA ILE A 165 -0.51 18.82 10.30
C ILE A 165 0.33 17.57 10.03
N VAL A 166 -0.13 16.42 10.53
CA VAL A 166 0.45 15.10 10.23
C VAL A 166 -0.50 14.37 9.28
N ILE A 167 0.00 14.01 8.10
CA ILE A 167 -0.77 13.29 7.07
C ILE A 167 -0.28 11.85 7.01
N ILE A 168 -1.17 10.92 7.36
CA ILE A 168 -0.91 9.48 7.34
C ILE A 168 -1.52 8.93 6.04
N GLY A 169 -0.69 8.56 5.07
CA GLY A 169 -1.19 8.15 3.76
C GLY A 169 -0.14 7.55 2.84
N GLY A 170 -0.59 7.13 1.66
CA GLY A 170 0.26 6.58 0.61
C GLY A 170 1.08 7.63 -0.15
N ASP A 171 1.58 7.25 -1.32
CA ASP A 171 2.38 8.09 -2.22
C ASP A 171 1.66 9.39 -2.61
N ASP A 172 0.44 9.30 -3.12
CA ASP A 172 -0.36 10.49 -3.50
C ASP A 172 -0.62 11.41 -2.30
N SER A 173 -0.95 10.84 -1.13
CA SER A 173 -1.23 11.62 0.08
C SER A 173 0.01 12.34 0.60
N ASN A 174 1.17 11.68 0.56
CA ASN A 174 2.43 12.29 0.96
C ASN A 174 2.95 13.29 -0.09
N THR A 175 2.65 13.10 -1.38
CA THR A 175 2.85 14.12 -2.40
C THR A 175 2.06 15.37 -2.08
N ASN A 176 0.77 15.25 -1.72
CA ASN A 176 -0.06 16.37 -1.29
C ASN A 176 0.46 17.01 0.01
N ALA A 177 0.96 16.21 0.95
CA ALA A 177 1.62 16.73 2.17
C ALA A 177 2.82 17.63 1.81
N CYS A 178 3.62 17.24 0.82
CA CYS A 178 4.74 18.06 0.35
C CYS A 178 4.28 19.37 -0.31
N VAL A 179 3.23 19.31 -1.14
CA VAL A 179 2.63 20.51 -1.78
C VAL A 179 2.11 21.47 -0.72
N LEU A 180 1.43 20.97 0.30
CA LEU A 180 0.92 21.79 1.41
C LEU A 180 2.07 22.38 2.25
N ALA A 181 3.12 21.59 2.52
CA ALA A 181 4.32 22.07 3.22
C ALA A 181 5.02 23.20 2.46
N GLU A 182 5.18 23.03 1.15
CA GLU A 182 5.78 24.05 0.28
C GLU A 182 4.96 25.33 0.28
N TYR A 183 3.63 25.23 0.15
CA TYR A 183 2.73 26.38 0.16
C TYR A 183 2.83 27.17 1.48
N TYR A 184 2.74 26.48 2.61
CA TYR A 184 2.82 27.15 3.93
C TYR A 184 4.21 27.73 4.21
N ALA A 185 5.28 27.09 3.73
CA ALA A 185 6.62 27.61 3.82
C ALA A 185 6.82 28.87 2.96
N ALA A 186 6.35 28.86 1.70
CA ALA A 186 6.42 29.97 0.78
C ALA A 186 5.66 31.22 1.31
N LYS A 187 4.48 30.99 1.89
CA LYS A 187 3.66 32.06 2.50
C LYS A 187 4.13 32.46 3.92
N LYS A 188 5.09 31.75 4.49
CA LYS A 188 5.62 31.98 5.85
C LYS A 188 4.55 31.92 6.94
N TYR A 189 3.59 30.99 6.81
CA TYR A 189 2.50 30.86 7.77
C TYR A 189 2.92 30.21 9.10
N GLY A 190 4.10 29.60 9.16
CA GLY A 190 4.63 28.98 10.38
C GLY A 190 4.01 27.61 10.70
N VAL A 191 3.20 27.06 9.81
CA VAL A 191 2.57 25.73 9.96
C VAL A 191 3.47 24.66 9.33
N GLN A 192 3.76 23.62 10.10
CA GLN A 192 4.55 22.49 9.63
C GLN A 192 3.64 21.41 9.04
N VAL A 193 4.16 20.62 8.09
CA VAL A 193 3.47 19.44 7.54
C VAL A 193 4.42 18.27 7.52
N ILE A 194 4.00 17.15 8.13
CA ILE A 194 4.77 15.91 8.22
C ILE A 194 3.94 14.77 7.64
N GLY A 195 4.58 13.91 6.84
CA GLY A 195 3.99 12.69 6.31
C GLY A 195 4.35 11.45 7.12
N CYS A 196 3.49 10.42 7.04
CA CYS A 196 3.79 9.07 7.50
C CYS A 196 3.51 8.07 6.38
N PRO A 197 4.43 7.12 6.09
CA PRO A 197 4.30 6.20 4.97
C PRO A 197 3.29 5.10 5.27
N LYS A 198 2.16 5.11 4.54
CA LYS A 198 1.08 4.13 4.67
C LYS A 198 0.78 3.51 3.30
N THR A 199 0.96 2.22 3.17
CA THR A 199 0.35 1.40 2.12
C THR A 199 0.51 -0.08 2.47
N ILE A 200 -0.51 -0.88 2.18
CA ILE A 200 -0.37 -2.35 2.26
C ILE A 200 0.36 -2.90 1.03
N ASP A 201 0.44 -2.14 -0.06
CA ASP A 201 0.94 -2.63 -1.37
C ASP A 201 2.46 -2.86 -1.38
N GLY A 202 3.20 -2.29 -0.40
CA GLY A 202 4.65 -2.41 -0.33
C GLY A 202 5.42 -1.54 -1.33
N ASP A 203 4.71 -0.70 -2.09
CA ASP A 203 5.24 0.12 -3.18
C ASP A 203 5.81 1.48 -2.75
N LEU A 204 5.59 1.89 -1.50
CA LEU A 204 6.23 3.07 -0.89
C LEU A 204 7.49 2.63 -0.13
N LYS A 205 8.54 2.38 -0.89
CA LYS A 205 9.78 1.79 -0.44
C LYS A 205 10.97 2.38 -1.19
N ASN A 206 12.09 2.59 -0.50
CA ASN A 206 13.37 3.05 -1.05
C ASN A 206 14.49 2.88 -0.01
N ASP A 207 15.69 3.37 -0.26
CA ASP A 207 16.84 3.29 0.65
C ASP A 207 16.59 3.90 2.06
N GLN A 208 15.57 4.73 2.21
CA GLN A 208 15.23 5.39 3.48
C GLN A 208 13.97 4.81 4.13
N ILE A 209 13.11 4.19 3.35
CA ILE A 209 11.87 3.54 3.80
C ILE A 209 11.97 2.06 3.45
N GLU A 210 12.30 1.24 4.44
CA GLU A 210 12.47 -0.21 4.26
C GLU A 210 11.14 -0.93 4.05
N THR A 211 10.08 -0.43 4.69
CA THR A 211 8.71 -0.91 4.56
C THR A 211 7.73 0.22 4.87
N SER A 212 6.52 0.15 4.32
CA SER A 212 5.39 0.99 4.71
C SER A 212 4.46 0.23 5.65
N PHE A 213 3.84 0.91 6.60
CA PHE A 213 3.00 0.22 7.56
C PHE A 213 1.73 -0.37 6.92
N GLY A 214 1.30 -1.47 7.48
CA GLY A 214 0.17 -2.26 7.03
C GLY A 214 0.55 -3.39 6.07
N PHE A 215 1.71 -3.33 5.42
CA PHE A 215 2.20 -4.42 4.55
C PHE A 215 2.46 -5.70 5.35
N ASP A 216 3.16 -5.61 6.49
CA ASP A 216 3.45 -6.76 7.35
C ASP A 216 2.17 -7.47 7.80
N THR A 217 1.21 -6.72 8.33
CA THR A 217 -0.07 -7.28 8.80
C THR A 217 -0.89 -7.85 7.66
N ALA A 218 -1.03 -7.12 6.55
CA ALA A 218 -1.84 -7.57 5.42
C ALA A 218 -1.30 -8.86 4.82
N THR A 219 0.02 -8.94 4.58
CA THR A 219 0.65 -10.14 4.01
C THR A 219 0.58 -11.33 4.95
N LYS A 220 0.74 -11.14 6.26
CA LYS A 220 0.56 -12.20 7.26
C LYS A 220 -0.87 -12.69 7.34
N THR A 221 -1.86 -11.79 7.29
CA THR A 221 -3.28 -12.15 7.24
C THR A 221 -3.60 -12.98 6.00
N TYR A 222 -3.13 -12.53 4.84
CA TYR A 222 -3.36 -13.29 3.59
C TYR A 222 -2.64 -14.63 3.61
N SER A 223 -1.42 -14.69 4.14
CA SER A 223 -0.66 -15.95 4.24
C SER A 223 -1.32 -16.95 5.18
N GLU A 224 -1.94 -16.50 6.27
CA GLU A 224 -2.76 -17.36 7.13
C GLU A 224 -3.95 -17.94 6.34
N LEU A 225 -4.70 -17.08 5.63
CA LEU A 225 -5.86 -17.50 4.84
C LEU A 225 -5.46 -18.44 3.68
N ILE A 226 -4.36 -18.15 3.00
CA ILE A 226 -3.80 -19.03 1.95
C ILE A 226 -3.43 -20.37 2.54
N GLY A 227 -2.70 -20.41 3.66
CA GLY A 227 -2.31 -21.65 4.33
C GLY A 227 -3.52 -22.49 4.77
N ASN A 228 -4.63 -21.86 5.19
CA ASN A 228 -5.87 -22.57 5.51
C ASN A 228 -6.50 -23.19 4.24
N ILE A 229 -6.49 -22.48 3.11
CA ILE A 229 -6.96 -22.99 1.81
C ILE A 229 -6.04 -24.11 1.29
N GLU A 230 -4.72 -23.95 1.42
CA GLU A 230 -3.74 -24.97 1.05
C GLU A 230 -3.93 -26.26 1.86
N ARG A 231 -4.34 -26.13 3.12
CA ARG A 231 -4.66 -27.28 3.97
C ARG A 231 -5.91 -28.00 3.49
N ASP A 232 -6.97 -27.28 3.11
CA ASP A 232 -8.15 -27.87 2.47
C ASP A 232 -7.79 -28.49 1.14
N CYS A 233 -7.05 -27.78 0.32
CA CYS A 233 -6.57 -28.24 -0.99
C CYS A 233 -5.84 -29.59 -0.89
N ASN A 234 -4.92 -29.74 0.06
CA ASN A 234 -4.18 -30.98 0.32
C ASN A 234 -5.06 -32.08 0.91
N SER A 235 -6.13 -31.73 1.63
CA SER A 235 -7.08 -32.69 2.20
C SER A 235 -8.10 -33.18 1.18
N ALA A 236 -8.71 -32.28 0.43
CA ALA A 236 -9.77 -32.59 -0.55
C ALA A 236 -9.22 -33.14 -1.87
N ARG A 237 -8.05 -32.69 -2.31
CA ARG A 237 -7.32 -33.08 -3.53
C ARG A 237 -8.11 -33.00 -4.84
N LYS A 238 -9.03 -32.01 -4.96
CA LYS A 238 -9.97 -31.92 -6.09
C LYS A 238 -10.22 -30.52 -6.63
N TYR A 239 -9.67 -29.47 -5.99
CA TYR A 239 -9.93 -28.08 -6.39
C TYR A 239 -8.65 -27.33 -6.76
N TRP A 240 -8.77 -26.45 -7.76
CA TRP A 240 -7.79 -25.44 -8.07
C TRP A 240 -8.28 -24.10 -7.53
N HIS A 241 -7.60 -23.55 -6.53
CA HIS A 241 -7.94 -22.27 -5.91
C HIS A 241 -7.21 -21.13 -6.61
N PHE A 242 -7.97 -20.23 -7.21
CA PHE A 242 -7.48 -19.01 -7.83
C PHE A 242 -7.72 -17.87 -6.83
N ILE A 243 -6.63 -17.35 -6.28
CA ILE A 243 -6.66 -16.38 -5.18
C ILE A 243 -6.11 -15.05 -5.67
N LYS A 244 -7.00 -14.06 -5.87
CA LYS A 244 -6.60 -12.69 -6.12
C LYS A 244 -6.24 -12.01 -4.80
N LEU A 245 -5.06 -11.39 -4.76
CA LEU A 245 -4.54 -10.66 -3.61
C LEU A 245 -4.58 -9.16 -3.89
N MET A 246 -5.07 -8.37 -2.94
CA MET A 246 -5.03 -6.92 -3.02
C MET A 246 -3.58 -6.44 -3.17
N GLY A 247 -3.38 -5.31 -3.83
CA GLY A 247 -2.08 -4.77 -4.19
C GLY A 247 -2.07 -4.41 -5.67
N ARG A 248 -2.42 -3.14 -5.98
CA ARG A 248 -2.66 -2.70 -7.36
C ARG A 248 -1.38 -2.42 -8.14
N SER A 249 -0.46 -1.73 -7.49
CA SER A 249 0.65 -1.06 -8.19
C SER A 249 1.91 -1.90 -8.33
N ALA A 250 2.00 -3.03 -7.62
CA ALA A 250 3.15 -3.91 -7.63
C ALA A 250 2.77 -5.27 -7.05
N SER A 251 3.58 -6.30 -7.29
CA SER A 251 3.33 -7.68 -6.85
C SER A 251 3.99 -8.03 -5.51
N HIS A 252 4.37 -7.06 -4.69
CA HIS A 252 5.06 -7.33 -3.40
C HIS A 252 4.24 -8.22 -2.47
N ILE A 253 2.92 -8.01 -2.36
CA ILE A 253 2.04 -8.84 -1.53
C ILE A 253 2.03 -10.29 -2.03
N ALA A 254 1.87 -10.49 -3.34
CA ALA A 254 1.85 -11.82 -3.92
C ALA A 254 3.19 -12.55 -3.71
N LEU A 255 4.31 -11.85 -3.91
CA LEU A 255 5.65 -12.40 -3.68
C LEU A 255 5.86 -12.78 -2.22
N GLU A 256 5.49 -11.91 -1.27
CA GLU A 256 5.61 -12.19 0.16
C GLU A 256 4.78 -13.41 0.56
N CYS A 257 3.50 -13.45 0.14
CA CYS A 257 2.63 -14.59 0.41
C CYS A 257 3.18 -15.89 -0.20
N ALA A 258 3.73 -15.83 -1.42
CA ALA A 258 4.33 -17.01 -2.05
C ALA A 258 5.57 -17.52 -1.28
N LEU A 259 6.41 -16.61 -0.77
CA LEU A 259 7.57 -16.98 0.04
C LEU A 259 7.15 -17.57 1.40
N GLN A 260 5.98 -17.18 1.93
CA GLN A 260 5.48 -17.69 3.20
C GLN A 260 4.70 -19.00 3.09
N THR A 261 4.00 -19.26 1.96
CA THR A 261 3.06 -20.39 1.85
C THR A 261 3.45 -21.43 0.80
N GLN A 262 4.33 -21.11 -0.15
CA GLN A 262 4.81 -22.00 -1.21
C GLN A 262 3.68 -22.58 -2.09
N PRO A 263 2.82 -21.72 -2.69
CA PRO A 263 1.74 -22.16 -3.58
C PRO A 263 2.28 -22.78 -4.86
N ASN A 264 1.44 -23.51 -5.60
CA ASN A 264 1.86 -24.10 -6.87
C ASN A 264 2.20 -23.05 -7.93
N ILE A 265 1.45 -21.96 -7.98
CA ILE A 265 1.68 -20.87 -8.94
C ILE A 265 1.52 -19.54 -8.20
N CYS A 266 2.46 -18.64 -8.42
CA CYS A 266 2.32 -17.24 -8.08
C CYS A 266 2.71 -16.40 -9.30
N LEU A 267 1.79 -15.55 -9.74
CA LEU A 267 2.04 -14.61 -10.83
C LEU A 267 2.72 -13.36 -10.26
N ILE A 268 3.76 -12.88 -10.96
CA ILE A 268 4.45 -11.63 -10.65
C ILE A 268 4.26 -10.71 -11.85
N SER A 269 3.53 -9.64 -11.67
CA SER A 269 3.13 -8.73 -12.75
C SER A 269 4.32 -8.13 -13.47
N GLU A 270 5.33 -7.73 -12.73
CA GLU A 270 6.57 -7.14 -13.25
C GLU A 270 7.36 -8.12 -14.13
N GLU A 271 7.32 -9.41 -13.83
CA GLU A 271 7.93 -10.44 -14.68
C GLU A 271 7.15 -10.64 -15.99
N ILE A 272 5.82 -10.59 -15.90
CA ILE A 272 4.94 -10.71 -17.07
C ILE A 272 5.18 -9.55 -18.02
N GLU A 273 5.29 -8.33 -17.50
CA GLU A 273 5.62 -7.14 -18.28
C GLU A 273 7.04 -7.25 -18.91
N ALA A 274 8.05 -7.57 -18.10
CA ALA A 274 9.44 -7.67 -18.56
C ALA A 274 9.66 -8.73 -19.63
N LYS A 275 8.84 -9.79 -19.64
CA LYS A 275 8.88 -10.86 -20.65
C LYS A 275 7.92 -10.63 -21.82
N ASP A 276 7.23 -9.50 -21.87
CA ASP A 276 6.21 -9.16 -22.87
C ASP A 276 5.15 -10.27 -23.06
N LEU A 277 4.70 -10.88 -21.94
CA LEU A 277 3.75 -11.97 -22.01
C LEU A 277 2.34 -11.45 -22.28
N THR A 278 1.64 -12.13 -23.18
CA THR A 278 0.21 -11.90 -23.42
C THR A 278 -0.65 -12.62 -22.38
N LEU A 279 -1.92 -12.22 -22.29
CA LEU A 279 -2.90 -12.92 -21.44
C LEU A 279 -2.98 -14.42 -21.80
N ASN A 280 -2.89 -14.76 -23.09
CA ASN A 280 -2.89 -16.15 -23.56
C ASN A 280 -1.64 -16.91 -23.11
N ASP A 281 -0.46 -16.28 -23.05
CA ASP A 281 0.76 -16.91 -22.56
C ASP A 281 0.65 -17.20 -21.06
N VAL A 282 0.10 -16.27 -20.27
CA VAL A 282 -0.17 -16.49 -18.84
C VAL A 282 -1.11 -17.68 -18.64
N VAL A 283 -2.22 -17.71 -19.37
CA VAL A 283 -3.19 -18.82 -19.34
C VAL A 283 -2.55 -20.16 -19.74
N GLU A 284 -1.72 -20.14 -20.79
CA GLU A 284 -1.01 -21.35 -21.24
C GLU A 284 -0.03 -21.87 -20.19
N ASN A 285 0.70 -21.00 -19.52
CA ASN A 285 1.63 -21.40 -18.47
C ASN A 285 0.90 -22.04 -17.27
N ILE A 286 -0.23 -21.47 -16.86
CA ILE A 286 -1.08 -22.07 -15.82
C ILE A 286 -1.62 -23.42 -16.27
N ALA A 287 -2.17 -23.51 -17.48
CA ALA A 287 -2.73 -24.75 -18.00
C ALA A 287 -1.68 -25.87 -18.13
N LYS A 288 -0.44 -25.56 -18.51
CA LYS A 288 0.68 -26.51 -18.52
C LYS A 288 0.97 -27.07 -17.13
N ALA A 289 1.03 -26.22 -16.10
CA ALA A 289 1.25 -26.68 -14.73
C ALA A 289 0.09 -27.56 -14.24
N VAL A 290 -1.18 -27.17 -14.51
CA VAL A 290 -2.37 -27.98 -14.19
C VAL A 290 -2.31 -29.34 -14.88
N ALA A 291 -2.01 -29.39 -16.17
CA ALA A 291 -1.94 -30.64 -16.94
C ALA A 291 -0.84 -31.56 -16.44
N HIS A 292 0.35 -31.02 -16.17
CA HIS A 292 1.48 -31.79 -15.67
C HIS A 292 1.22 -32.38 -14.27
N ARG A 293 0.61 -31.59 -13.36
CA ARG A 293 0.19 -32.12 -12.05
C ARG A 293 -0.85 -33.23 -12.18
N ALA A 294 -1.79 -33.08 -13.12
CA ALA A 294 -2.81 -34.10 -13.41
C ALA A 294 -2.20 -35.43 -13.91
N GLU A 295 -1.11 -35.39 -14.70
CA GLU A 295 -0.35 -36.59 -15.10
C GLU A 295 0.21 -37.35 -13.90
N GLN A 296 0.51 -36.64 -12.80
CA GLN A 296 0.96 -37.23 -11.53
C GLN A 296 -0.21 -37.61 -10.61
N GLY A 297 -1.47 -37.51 -11.06
CA GLY A 297 -2.66 -37.77 -10.26
C GLY A 297 -3.09 -36.61 -9.33
N ASN A 298 -2.46 -35.44 -9.44
CA ASN A 298 -2.73 -34.28 -8.61
C ASN A 298 -3.63 -33.27 -9.34
N ASN A 299 -4.96 -33.39 -9.18
CA ASN A 299 -5.96 -32.51 -9.79
C ASN A 299 -6.32 -31.31 -8.87
N PHE A 300 -5.36 -30.77 -8.18
CA PHE A 300 -5.54 -29.68 -7.22
C PHE A 300 -4.33 -28.78 -7.17
N GLY A 301 -4.54 -27.56 -6.70
CA GLY A 301 -3.46 -26.60 -6.50
C GLY A 301 -3.94 -25.20 -6.14
N VAL A 302 -2.99 -24.31 -5.90
CA VAL A 302 -3.22 -22.91 -5.54
C VAL A 302 -2.49 -21.99 -6.51
N VAL A 303 -3.20 -20.98 -7.01
CA VAL A 303 -2.70 -19.93 -7.91
C VAL A 303 -2.89 -18.59 -7.23
N LEU A 304 -1.80 -17.88 -6.92
CA LEU A 304 -1.83 -16.52 -6.41
C LEU A 304 -1.74 -15.51 -7.56
N ILE A 305 -2.62 -14.51 -7.54
CA ILE A 305 -2.81 -13.54 -8.61
C ILE A 305 -2.75 -12.13 -8.01
N PRO A 306 -1.77 -11.29 -8.40
CA PRO A 306 -1.78 -9.88 -8.00
C PRO A 306 -2.99 -9.14 -8.60
N GLU A 307 -3.62 -8.29 -7.81
CA GLU A 307 -4.78 -7.48 -8.23
C GLU A 307 -4.50 -6.66 -9.49
N GLY A 308 -3.30 -6.10 -9.59
CA GLY A 308 -2.88 -5.24 -10.70
C GLY A 308 -2.47 -5.96 -11.99
N LEU A 309 -2.49 -7.30 -12.03
CA LEU A 309 -1.97 -8.11 -13.14
C LEU A 309 -2.36 -7.59 -14.52
N ILE A 310 -3.61 -7.20 -14.71
CA ILE A 310 -4.16 -6.77 -16.00
C ILE A 310 -3.45 -5.53 -16.54
N GLU A 311 -3.04 -4.61 -15.68
CA GLU A 311 -2.33 -3.38 -16.08
C GLU A 311 -0.90 -3.66 -16.57
N PHE A 312 -0.30 -4.76 -16.11
CA PHE A 312 1.06 -5.17 -16.47
C PHE A 312 1.15 -6.06 -17.71
N ILE A 313 0.01 -6.48 -18.28
CA ILE A 313 0.01 -7.13 -19.61
C ILE A 313 0.19 -6.05 -20.67
N PRO A 314 1.30 -6.01 -21.43
CA PRO A 314 1.71 -4.82 -22.19
C PRO A 314 0.66 -4.29 -23.16
N ALA A 315 -0.05 -5.18 -23.87
CA ALA A 315 -1.13 -4.78 -24.78
C ALA A 315 -2.31 -4.14 -24.04
N ILE A 316 -2.66 -4.68 -22.86
CA ILE A 316 -3.76 -4.14 -22.03
C ILE A 316 -3.31 -2.86 -21.32
N GLY A 317 -2.07 -2.79 -20.87
CA GLY A 317 -1.50 -1.57 -20.28
C GLY A 317 -1.53 -0.38 -21.25
N ARG A 318 -1.14 -0.59 -22.51
CA ARG A 318 -1.25 0.44 -23.56
C ARG A 318 -2.70 0.87 -23.82
N LEU A 319 -3.62 -0.08 -23.86
CA LEU A 319 -5.06 0.19 -23.99
C LEU A 319 -5.58 1.04 -22.81
N ILE A 320 -5.21 0.68 -21.57
CA ILE A 320 -5.62 1.43 -20.37
C ILE A 320 -5.10 2.87 -20.42
N GLN A 321 -3.87 3.07 -20.85
CA GLN A 321 -3.29 4.41 -20.97
C GLN A 321 -4.06 5.26 -22.00
N GLU A 322 -4.36 4.72 -23.17
CA GLU A 322 -5.15 5.43 -24.19
C GLU A 322 -6.58 5.70 -23.73
N LEU A 323 -7.21 4.75 -23.03
CA LEU A 323 -8.52 4.96 -22.40
C LEU A 323 -8.49 6.05 -21.32
N ASN A 324 -7.44 6.14 -20.53
CA ASN A 324 -7.29 7.21 -19.54
C ASN A 324 -7.19 8.59 -20.19
N ASP A 325 -6.39 8.71 -21.26
CA ASP A 325 -6.26 9.96 -22.02
C ASP A 325 -7.61 10.33 -22.72
N LEU A 326 -8.29 9.35 -23.30
CA LEU A 326 -9.61 9.54 -23.95
C LEU A 326 -10.68 10.01 -22.96
N LEU A 327 -10.82 9.34 -21.83
CA LEU A 327 -11.84 9.67 -20.83
C LEU A 327 -11.52 10.98 -20.09
N ALA A 328 -10.24 11.34 -19.95
CA ALA A 328 -9.85 12.64 -19.42
C ALA A 328 -10.23 13.79 -20.36
N ALA A 329 -10.12 13.59 -21.69
CA ALA A 329 -10.42 14.60 -22.69
C ALA A 329 -11.93 14.75 -22.97
N HIS A 330 -12.70 13.66 -22.93
CA HIS A 330 -14.08 13.59 -23.41
C HIS A 330 -15.08 13.01 -22.40
N GLY A 331 -14.74 12.96 -21.11
CA GLY A 331 -15.56 12.31 -20.08
C GLY A 331 -16.98 12.86 -19.91
N SER A 332 -17.22 14.15 -20.23
CA SER A 332 -18.57 14.75 -20.22
C SER A 332 -19.49 14.15 -21.28
N ASP A 333 -18.96 13.94 -22.48
CA ASP A 333 -19.74 13.47 -23.63
C ASP A 333 -20.03 11.96 -23.53
N TYR A 334 -19.14 11.25 -22.86
CA TYR A 334 -19.19 9.81 -22.67
C TYR A 334 -20.17 9.36 -21.58
N LYS A 335 -20.31 10.11 -20.48
CA LYS A 335 -21.09 9.71 -19.28
C LYS A 335 -22.59 9.61 -19.56
N ASP A 336 -23.11 10.40 -20.47
CA ASP A 336 -24.52 10.46 -20.79
C ASP A 336 -24.96 9.39 -21.82
N LEU A 337 -24.01 8.60 -22.36
CA LEU A 337 -24.28 7.55 -23.33
C LEU A 337 -24.76 6.26 -22.64
N ASP A 338 -25.63 5.50 -23.31
CA ASP A 338 -25.94 4.14 -22.89
C ASP A 338 -24.74 3.18 -23.13
N LYS A 339 -24.82 1.97 -22.61
CA LYS A 339 -23.69 1.00 -22.60
C LYS A 339 -23.19 0.65 -24.00
N ASP A 340 -24.10 0.49 -24.97
CA ASP A 340 -23.73 0.12 -26.34
C ASP A 340 -23.11 1.29 -27.05
N ALA A 341 -23.66 2.49 -26.85
CA ALA A 341 -23.10 3.75 -27.35
C ALA A 341 -21.74 4.06 -26.72
N GLN A 342 -21.54 3.79 -25.43
CA GLN A 342 -20.25 3.91 -24.76
C GLN A 342 -19.19 3.00 -25.40
N ARG A 343 -19.54 1.74 -25.66
CA ARG A 343 -18.63 0.79 -26.33
C ARG A 343 -18.29 1.25 -27.75
N ALA A 344 -19.30 1.67 -28.53
CA ALA A 344 -19.09 2.19 -29.88
C ALA A 344 -18.19 3.44 -29.88
N TYR A 345 -18.43 4.36 -28.96
CA TYR A 345 -17.63 5.57 -28.79
C TYR A 345 -16.16 5.25 -28.52
N ILE A 346 -15.88 4.31 -27.59
CA ILE A 346 -14.51 3.88 -27.30
C ILE A 346 -13.84 3.31 -28.53
N LEU A 347 -14.49 2.38 -29.25
CA LEU A 347 -13.93 1.74 -30.44
C LEU A 347 -13.65 2.75 -31.57
N GLU A 348 -14.47 3.81 -31.71
CA GLU A 348 -14.27 4.86 -32.72
C GLU A 348 -13.05 5.73 -32.41
N HIS A 349 -12.73 5.95 -31.13
CA HIS A 349 -11.68 6.88 -30.70
C HIS A 349 -10.34 6.23 -30.34
N LEU A 350 -10.32 4.90 -30.19
CA LEU A 350 -9.08 4.17 -29.94
C LEU A 350 -8.24 4.03 -31.23
N SER A 351 -6.92 3.93 -31.06
CA SER A 351 -6.02 3.46 -32.10
C SER A 351 -6.43 2.07 -32.59
N LYS A 352 -6.11 1.73 -33.84
CA LYS A 352 -6.46 0.41 -34.42
C LYS A 352 -5.94 -0.76 -33.60
N GLU A 353 -4.73 -0.64 -33.02
CA GLU A 353 -4.11 -1.67 -32.20
C GLU A 353 -4.86 -1.86 -30.90
N ASN A 354 -5.17 -0.77 -30.19
CA ASN A 354 -5.89 -0.84 -28.92
C ASN A 354 -7.38 -1.17 -29.11
N ALA A 355 -8.02 -0.75 -30.20
CA ALA A 355 -9.36 -1.19 -30.54
C ALA A 355 -9.42 -2.72 -30.74
N ALA A 356 -8.45 -3.29 -31.46
CA ALA A 356 -8.36 -4.74 -31.63
C ALA A 356 -8.13 -5.46 -30.28
N THR A 357 -7.26 -4.93 -29.41
CA THR A 357 -7.07 -5.45 -28.06
C THR A 357 -8.36 -5.39 -27.25
N PHE A 358 -9.06 -4.24 -27.27
CA PHE A 358 -10.34 -4.04 -26.56
C PHE A 358 -11.41 -5.04 -26.99
N GLU A 359 -11.51 -5.33 -28.30
CA GLU A 359 -12.46 -6.31 -28.85
C GLU A 359 -12.17 -7.74 -28.40
N THR A 360 -10.91 -8.09 -28.13
CA THR A 360 -10.53 -9.44 -27.68
C THR A 360 -10.78 -9.67 -26.19
N LEU A 361 -11.02 -8.61 -25.41
CA LEU A 361 -11.30 -8.75 -23.98
C LEU A 361 -12.71 -9.30 -23.73
N PRO A 362 -12.89 -10.14 -22.71
CA PRO A 362 -14.21 -10.51 -22.23
C PRO A 362 -15.03 -9.26 -21.88
N GLU A 363 -16.34 -9.29 -22.17
CA GLU A 363 -17.24 -8.14 -22.02
C GLU A 363 -17.16 -7.50 -20.63
N GLY A 364 -17.11 -8.31 -19.56
CA GLY A 364 -16.99 -7.84 -18.19
C GLY A 364 -15.72 -7.02 -17.94
N VAL A 365 -14.58 -7.46 -18.50
CA VAL A 365 -13.29 -6.78 -18.38
C VAL A 365 -13.29 -5.48 -19.21
N ALA A 366 -13.70 -5.57 -20.49
CA ALA A 366 -13.80 -4.40 -21.37
C ALA A 366 -14.68 -3.31 -20.76
N ARG A 367 -15.83 -3.70 -20.19
CA ARG A 367 -16.73 -2.82 -19.48
C ARG A 367 -16.07 -2.17 -18.26
N GLN A 368 -15.38 -2.97 -17.44
CA GLN A 368 -14.74 -2.45 -16.22
C GLN A 368 -13.64 -1.44 -16.55
N LEU A 369 -12.88 -1.67 -17.64
CA LEU A 369 -11.87 -0.73 -18.13
C LEU A 369 -12.49 0.58 -18.66
N SER A 370 -13.76 0.56 -19.02
CA SER A 370 -14.51 1.70 -19.56
C SER A 370 -15.19 2.57 -18.50
N LEU A 371 -15.24 2.12 -17.23
CA LEU A 371 -15.89 2.83 -16.14
C LEU A 371 -15.07 4.03 -15.66
N ASP A 372 -15.71 4.85 -14.81
CA ASP A 372 -15.08 6.01 -14.18
C ASP A 372 -13.79 5.64 -13.44
N ARG A 373 -12.85 6.58 -13.45
CA ARG A 373 -11.60 6.51 -12.72
C ARG A 373 -11.78 6.91 -11.26
N ASP A 374 -10.86 6.47 -10.40
CA ASP A 374 -10.78 6.99 -9.05
C ASP A 374 -10.38 8.49 -9.06
N PRO A 375 -10.47 9.23 -7.94
CA PRO A 375 -10.08 10.64 -7.90
C PRO A 375 -8.63 10.92 -8.31
N HIS A 376 -7.77 9.90 -8.32
CA HIS A 376 -6.38 9.99 -8.77
C HIS A 376 -6.20 9.66 -10.26
N GLY A 377 -7.28 9.32 -10.98
CA GLY A 377 -7.26 9.00 -12.41
C GLY A 377 -6.89 7.55 -12.74
N ASN A 378 -6.93 6.64 -11.76
CA ASN A 378 -6.58 5.24 -11.97
C ASN A 378 -7.81 4.38 -12.24
N VAL A 379 -7.63 3.32 -13.04
CA VAL A 379 -8.63 2.24 -13.20
C VAL A 379 -8.87 1.56 -11.85
N GLN A 380 -10.11 1.21 -11.56
CA GLN A 380 -10.46 0.44 -10.35
C GLN A 380 -10.27 -1.05 -10.60
N VAL A 381 -9.02 -1.50 -10.71
CA VAL A 381 -8.68 -2.90 -11.05
C VAL A 381 -9.17 -3.93 -10.03
N SER A 382 -9.42 -3.53 -8.79
CA SER A 382 -10.03 -4.40 -7.76
C SER A 382 -11.41 -4.94 -8.17
N LEU A 383 -12.14 -4.19 -9.01
CA LEU A 383 -13.44 -4.59 -9.52
C LEU A 383 -13.35 -5.58 -10.71
N ILE A 384 -12.15 -5.82 -11.26
CA ILE A 384 -11.94 -6.80 -12.31
C ILE A 384 -11.74 -8.17 -11.65
N GLU A 385 -12.62 -9.11 -11.93
CA GLU A 385 -12.56 -10.48 -11.41
C GLU A 385 -11.50 -11.31 -12.18
N THR A 386 -10.23 -10.89 -12.07
CA THR A 386 -9.10 -11.50 -12.80
C THR A 386 -8.94 -12.98 -12.47
N GLU A 387 -9.25 -13.39 -11.24
CA GLU A 387 -9.21 -14.78 -10.78
C GLU A 387 -10.23 -15.66 -11.52
N LYS A 388 -11.42 -15.13 -11.80
CA LYS A 388 -12.44 -15.82 -12.61
C LYS A 388 -12.04 -15.86 -14.08
N LEU A 389 -11.63 -14.71 -14.63
CA LEU A 389 -11.16 -14.61 -16.00
C LEU A 389 -10.09 -15.66 -16.32
N LEU A 390 -9.04 -15.71 -15.51
CA LEU A 390 -7.94 -16.65 -15.72
C LEU A 390 -8.41 -18.10 -15.60
N SER A 391 -9.22 -18.42 -14.60
CA SER A 391 -9.70 -19.79 -14.42
C SER A 391 -10.62 -20.25 -15.55
N GLU A 392 -11.51 -19.40 -16.07
CA GLU A 392 -12.37 -19.71 -17.21
C GLU A 392 -11.54 -19.94 -18.48
N MET A 393 -10.55 -19.08 -18.76
CA MET A 393 -9.66 -19.24 -19.91
C MET A 393 -8.80 -20.51 -19.79
N VAL A 394 -8.29 -20.81 -18.60
CA VAL A 394 -7.55 -22.07 -18.32
C VAL A 394 -8.46 -23.27 -18.54
N GLY A 395 -9.69 -23.25 -18.02
CA GLY A 395 -10.68 -24.30 -18.23
C GLY A 395 -10.96 -24.56 -19.71
N ALA A 396 -11.23 -23.52 -20.49
CA ALA A 396 -11.45 -23.63 -21.93
C ALA A 396 -10.22 -24.20 -22.67
N LYS A 397 -9.01 -23.81 -22.26
CA LYS A 397 -7.76 -24.37 -22.79
C LYS A 397 -7.61 -25.86 -22.49
N LEU A 398 -7.87 -26.26 -21.26
CA LEU A 398 -7.79 -27.66 -20.82
C LEU A 398 -8.85 -28.54 -21.51
N GLU A 399 -10.07 -28.03 -21.71
CA GLU A 399 -11.11 -28.72 -22.50
C GLU A 399 -10.67 -28.96 -23.95
N LYS A 400 -10.04 -27.94 -24.57
CA LYS A 400 -9.46 -28.12 -25.91
C LYS A 400 -8.38 -29.20 -25.90
N TRP A 401 -7.46 -29.16 -24.91
CA TRP A 401 -6.42 -30.19 -24.79
C TRP A 401 -6.96 -31.57 -24.47
N ALA A 402 -8.06 -31.67 -23.75
CA ALA A 402 -8.73 -32.95 -23.52
C ALA A 402 -9.28 -33.56 -24.84
N LYS A 403 -9.90 -32.73 -25.70
CA LYS A 403 -10.36 -33.15 -27.03
C LYS A 403 -9.20 -33.57 -27.93
N GLU A 404 -8.04 -32.99 -27.77
CA GLU A 404 -6.79 -33.34 -28.47
C GLU A 404 -6.06 -34.54 -27.84
N GLY A 405 -6.56 -35.09 -26.74
CA GLY A 405 -5.92 -36.19 -25.99
C GLY A 405 -4.68 -35.79 -25.18
N LYS A 406 -4.42 -34.51 -25.03
CA LYS A 406 -3.26 -33.93 -24.31
C LYS A 406 -3.51 -33.73 -22.80
N TYR A 407 -4.75 -33.72 -22.34
CA TYR A 407 -5.16 -33.56 -20.95
C TYR A 407 -6.16 -34.64 -20.55
N LYS A 408 -5.91 -35.30 -19.43
CA LYS A 408 -6.74 -36.38 -18.89
C LYS A 408 -7.17 -36.16 -17.44
N GLY A 409 -6.88 -34.99 -16.88
CA GLY A 409 -7.21 -34.62 -15.51
C GLY A 409 -8.65 -34.12 -15.34
N SER A 410 -8.97 -33.69 -14.14
CA SER A 410 -10.15 -32.89 -13.83
C SER A 410 -9.74 -31.50 -13.36
N PHE A 411 -10.52 -30.49 -13.73
CA PHE A 411 -10.28 -29.11 -13.36
C PHE A 411 -11.54 -28.50 -12.75
N ALA A 412 -11.49 -28.19 -11.47
CA ALA A 412 -12.61 -27.61 -10.73
C ALA A 412 -12.13 -26.35 -9.99
N PRO A 413 -12.27 -25.16 -10.59
CA PRO A 413 -11.76 -23.93 -10.02
C PRO A 413 -12.63 -23.43 -8.86
N GLN A 414 -11.99 -22.85 -7.86
CA GLN A 414 -12.57 -22.06 -6.77
C GLN A 414 -11.92 -20.67 -6.77
N HIS A 415 -12.70 -19.63 -6.48
CA HIS A 415 -12.27 -18.25 -6.59
C HIS A 415 -12.29 -17.58 -5.24
N HIS A 416 -11.22 -16.81 -4.96
CA HIS A 416 -11.08 -16.03 -3.74
C HIS A 416 -10.52 -14.66 -4.08
N PHE A 417 -10.97 -13.64 -3.33
CA PHE A 417 -10.34 -12.34 -3.31
C PHE A 417 -10.04 -11.96 -1.86
N PHE A 418 -8.75 -11.83 -1.53
CA PHE A 418 -8.31 -11.37 -0.23
C PHE A 418 -7.95 -9.89 -0.32
N GLY A 419 -8.73 -9.07 0.36
CA GLY A 419 -8.66 -7.63 0.27
C GLY A 419 -8.80 -6.95 1.62
N TYR A 420 -10.01 -6.59 1.99
CA TYR A 420 -10.26 -5.81 3.21
C TYR A 420 -9.97 -6.57 4.50
N GLU A 421 -9.94 -7.90 4.50
CA GLU A 421 -9.58 -8.74 5.64
C GLU A 421 -8.18 -8.39 6.17
N GLY A 422 -7.19 -8.27 5.28
CA GLY A 422 -5.83 -7.85 5.64
C GLY A 422 -5.73 -6.35 5.84
N ARG A 423 -6.45 -5.56 5.04
CA ARG A 423 -6.42 -4.09 5.09
C ARG A 423 -6.98 -3.52 6.40
N CYS A 424 -7.91 -4.23 7.04
CA CYS A 424 -8.58 -3.80 8.27
C CYS A 424 -8.29 -4.71 9.48
N ALA A 425 -7.38 -5.66 9.35
CA ALA A 425 -6.96 -6.49 10.47
C ALA A 425 -6.34 -5.65 11.60
N ALA A 426 -6.41 -6.13 12.83
CA ALA A 426 -5.63 -5.55 13.91
C ALA A 426 -4.12 -5.70 13.60
N PRO A 427 -3.27 -4.71 13.89
CA PRO A 427 -1.88 -4.73 13.49
C PRO A 427 -1.14 -5.93 14.10
N SER A 428 -0.24 -6.53 13.34
CA SER A 428 0.76 -7.46 13.89
C SER A 428 1.59 -6.75 14.98
N ASN A 429 2.34 -7.49 15.78
CA ASN A 429 3.21 -6.87 16.77
C ASN A 429 4.27 -5.98 16.09
N PHE A 430 4.77 -6.41 14.92
CA PHE A 430 5.69 -5.60 14.13
C PHE A 430 5.04 -4.26 13.70
N ASP A 431 3.87 -4.28 13.08
CA ASP A 431 3.18 -3.05 12.66
C ASP A 431 2.73 -2.21 13.87
N ALA A 432 2.35 -2.83 15.00
CA ALA A 432 2.02 -2.10 16.22
C ALA A 432 3.21 -1.27 16.73
N ASP A 433 4.40 -1.87 16.81
CA ASP A 433 5.63 -1.21 17.22
C ASP A 433 6.09 -0.17 16.19
N TYR A 434 6.10 -0.55 14.91
CA TYR A 434 6.52 0.29 13.80
C TYR A 434 5.66 1.55 13.66
N CYS A 435 4.33 1.40 13.70
CA CYS A 435 3.39 2.52 13.59
C CYS A 435 3.48 3.46 14.81
N TYR A 436 3.61 2.89 16.01
CA TYR A 436 3.78 3.71 17.21
C TYR A 436 5.08 4.50 17.17
N ALA A 437 6.15 3.89 16.67
CA ALA A 437 7.44 4.57 16.47
C ALA A 437 7.37 5.65 15.38
N LEU A 438 6.61 5.43 14.28
CA LEU A 438 6.37 6.44 13.24
C LEU A 438 5.62 7.66 13.80
N GLY A 439 4.56 7.45 14.59
CA GLY A 439 3.82 8.54 15.24
C GLY A 439 4.71 9.34 16.21
N THR A 440 5.52 8.63 17.00
CA THR A 440 6.53 9.26 17.87
C THR A 440 7.54 10.06 17.07
N SER A 441 8.04 9.52 15.95
CA SER A 441 8.99 10.22 15.06
C SER A 441 8.37 11.47 14.45
N ALA A 442 7.10 11.41 14.01
CA ALA A 442 6.39 12.57 13.48
C ALA A 442 6.26 13.69 14.52
N ALA A 443 5.90 13.37 15.77
CA ALA A 443 5.87 14.33 16.85
C ALA A 443 7.24 14.97 17.11
N GLN A 444 8.31 14.17 17.05
CA GLN A 444 9.68 14.67 17.25
C GLN A 444 10.16 15.55 16.09
N LEU A 445 9.79 15.25 14.84
CA LEU A 445 10.05 16.13 13.70
C LEU A 445 9.38 17.50 13.89
N VAL A 446 8.10 17.51 14.32
CA VAL A 446 7.39 18.76 14.62
C VAL A 446 8.05 19.52 15.78
N ALA A 447 8.36 18.85 16.89
CA ALA A 447 8.99 19.47 18.06
C ALA A 447 10.35 20.11 17.73
N ASN A 448 11.04 19.61 16.70
CA ASN A 448 12.30 20.14 16.20
C ASN A 448 12.15 21.07 14.98
N GLY A 449 10.95 21.59 14.72
CA GLY A 449 10.70 22.61 13.72
C GLY A 449 10.81 22.14 12.26
N LYS A 450 10.68 20.83 11.98
CA LYS A 450 10.80 20.28 10.62
C LYS A 450 9.45 20.30 9.87
N THR A 451 9.50 20.57 8.57
CA THR A 451 8.34 20.54 7.64
C THR A 451 8.75 19.94 6.31
N GLY A 452 7.81 19.34 5.57
CA GLY A 452 8.10 18.68 4.29
C GLY A 452 8.85 17.35 4.41
N TYR A 453 8.83 16.75 5.59
CA TYR A 453 9.46 15.46 5.88
C TYR A 453 8.42 14.35 6.01
N MET A 454 8.84 13.15 5.69
CA MET A 454 8.16 11.89 6.05
C MET A 454 8.91 11.25 7.22
N ALA A 455 8.18 10.83 8.26
CA ALA A 455 8.73 10.06 9.36
C ALA A 455 9.20 8.69 8.86
N ILE A 456 10.35 8.23 9.31
CA ILE A 456 10.94 6.94 8.92
C ILE A 456 11.46 6.16 10.13
N ILE A 457 11.43 4.84 9.99
CA ILE A 457 12.09 3.88 10.88
C ILE A 457 12.91 2.93 10.01
N LYS A 458 14.15 2.69 10.39
CA LYS A 458 15.12 1.86 9.66
C LYS A 458 15.70 0.79 10.57
N ASN A 459 16.43 -0.15 9.98
CA ASN A 459 17.03 -1.32 10.66
C ASN A 459 15.96 -2.22 11.28
N THR A 460 14.84 -2.38 10.57
CA THR A 460 13.62 -3.01 11.08
C THR A 460 13.69 -4.53 11.17
N THR A 461 14.75 -5.16 10.64
CA THR A 461 15.06 -6.59 10.84
C THR A 461 15.79 -6.86 12.16
N ALA A 462 16.32 -5.83 12.82
CA ALA A 462 16.91 -5.93 14.14
C ALA A 462 15.85 -5.90 15.26
N LYS A 463 16.27 -6.00 16.51
CA LYS A 463 15.38 -5.78 17.66
C LYS A 463 14.88 -4.34 17.69
N THR A 464 13.67 -4.12 18.18
CA THR A 464 13.01 -2.79 18.15
C THR A 464 13.83 -1.68 18.83
N ASP A 465 14.57 -1.99 19.88
CA ASP A 465 15.46 -1.03 20.57
C ASP A 465 16.66 -0.61 19.71
N GLU A 466 17.06 -1.42 18.73
CA GLU A 466 18.13 -1.14 17.76
C GLU A 466 17.62 -0.44 16.49
N TRP A 467 16.31 -0.26 16.32
CA TRP A 467 15.77 0.47 15.19
C TRP A 467 16.25 1.93 15.19
N ARG A 468 16.38 2.49 14.01
CA ARG A 468 16.80 3.88 13.80
C ARG A 468 15.62 4.70 13.32
N ALA A 469 15.34 5.79 14.02
CA ALA A 469 14.21 6.67 13.71
C ALA A 469 14.70 8.02 13.17
N GLY A 470 13.89 8.66 12.34
CA GLY A 470 14.24 9.94 11.76
C GLY A 470 13.20 10.50 10.80
N GLY A 471 13.69 11.28 9.82
CA GLY A 471 12.86 11.86 8.76
C GLY A 471 13.61 11.96 7.43
N VAL A 472 12.88 11.73 6.35
CA VAL A 472 13.34 11.92 4.98
C VAL A 472 12.57 13.05 4.31
N PRO A 473 13.24 14.02 3.62
CA PRO A 473 12.52 15.01 2.82
C PRO A 473 11.66 14.35 1.76
N ILE A 474 10.38 14.70 1.68
CA ILE A 474 9.45 14.04 0.74
C ILE A 474 9.91 14.26 -0.70
N THR A 475 10.48 15.45 -1.00
CA THR A 475 11.02 15.77 -2.33
C THR A 475 12.14 14.83 -2.79
N MET A 476 12.87 14.19 -1.86
CA MET A 476 13.90 13.21 -2.20
C MET A 476 13.34 12.00 -2.95
N MET A 477 12.08 11.64 -2.70
CA MET A 477 11.44 10.46 -3.27
C MET A 477 10.68 10.72 -4.57
N MET A 478 10.69 11.97 -5.05
CA MET A 478 9.86 12.42 -6.17
C MET A 478 10.53 12.31 -7.53
N ASN A 479 9.69 12.12 -8.54
CA ASN A 479 9.95 12.31 -9.97
C ASN A 479 8.75 13.00 -10.62
N MET A 480 8.84 13.28 -11.93
CA MET A 480 7.71 13.80 -12.71
C MET A 480 7.07 12.67 -13.51
N GLU A 481 5.75 12.53 -13.41
CA GLU A 481 4.97 11.56 -14.18
C GLU A 481 3.78 12.24 -14.90
N LYS A 482 3.42 11.68 -16.06
CA LYS A 482 2.21 12.13 -16.77
C LYS A 482 0.97 11.59 -16.07
N ARG A 483 0.14 12.49 -15.52
CA ARG A 483 -1.12 12.19 -14.84
C ARG A 483 -2.23 13.06 -15.44
N ASN A 484 -3.30 12.45 -15.92
CA ASN A 484 -4.42 13.17 -16.55
C ASN A 484 -3.95 14.14 -17.65
N GLY A 485 -2.99 13.73 -18.50
CA GLY A 485 -2.45 14.54 -19.57
C GLY A 485 -1.39 15.58 -19.19
N GLU A 486 -1.15 15.84 -17.89
CA GLU A 486 -0.20 16.82 -17.38
C GLU A 486 0.98 16.15 -16.66
N MET A 487 2.16 16.79 -16.71
CA MET A 487 3.32 16.36 -15.92
C MET A 487 3.16 16.82 -14.47
N LYS A 488 3.09 15.88 -13.54
CA LYS A 488 2.92 16.15 -12.10
C LYS A 488 4.03 15.54 -11.26
N PRO A 489 4.44 16.20 -10.16
CA PRO A 489 5.35 15.61 -9.21
C PRO A 489 4.64 14.49 -8.44
N VAL A 490 5.28 13.34 -8.33
CA VAL A 490 4.76 12.17 -7.60
C VAL A 490 5.89 11.48 -6.87
N ILE A 491 5.59 10.83 -5.76
CA ILE A 491 6.53 9.90 -5.12
C ILE A 491 6.66 8.67 -6.01
N ARG A 492 7.89 8.31 -6.35
CA ARG A 492 8.18 7.16 -7.19
C ARG A 492 7.81 5.86 -6.47
N LYS A 493 7.03 5.02 -7.15
CA LYS A 493 6.64 3.70 -6.65
C LYS A 493 7.77 2.69 -6.82
N ALA A 494 7.93 1.81 -5.83
CA ALA A 494 8.84 0.68 -5.92
C ALA A 494 8.09 -0.53 -6.50
N LEU A 495 8.60 -1.06 -7.59
CA LEU A 495 8.15 -2.32 -8.19
C LEU A 495 8.96 -3.49 -7.62
N VAL A 496 8.49 -4.73 -7.82
CA VAL A 496 9.28 -5.92 -7.51
C VAL A 496 10.53 -5.94 -8.40
N GLU A 497 11.69 -5.93 -7.77
CA GLU A 497 12.98 -6.02 -8.47
C GLU A 497 13.24 -7.48 -8.88
N LEU A 498 13.24 -7.75 -10.19
CA LEU A 498 13.43 -9.11 -10.73
C LEU A 498 14.86 -9.64 -10.55
N ASP A 499 15.81 -8.76 -10.31
CA ASP A 499 17.19 -9.09 -9.93
C ASP A 499 17.43 -9.05 -8.41
N GLY A 500 16.43 -8.60 -7.63
CA GLY A 500 16.45 -8.58 -6.17
C GLY A 500 16.44 -9.98 -5.54
N LYS A 501 16.98 -10.08 -4.34
CA LYS A 501 17.08 -11.35 -3.60
C LYS A 501 15.73 -12.02 -3.32
N PRO A 502 14.65 -11.29 -2.93
CA PRO A 502 13.34 -11.91 -2.73
C PRO A 502 12.80 -12.60 -3.97
N PHE A 503 12.80 -11.92 -5.12
CA PHE A 503 12.33 -12.52 -6.37
C PHE A 503 13.20 -13.70 -6.82
N LYS A 504 14.54 -13.57 -6.75
CA LYS A 504 15.45 -14.68 -7.09
C LYS A 504 15.26 -15.90 -6.20
N THR A 505 14.98 -15.70 -4.91
CA THR A 505 14.66 -16.80 -3.98
C THR A 505 13.39 -17.53 -4.40
N PHE A 506 12.33 -16.78 -4.72
CA PHE A 506 11.09 -17.33 -5.26
C PHE A 506 11.32 -18.05 -6.61
N ALA A 507 11.98 -17.39 -7.56
CA ALA A 507 12.22 -17.91 -8.90
C ALA A 507 13.02 -19.21 -8.91
N ALA A 508 13.95 -19.38 -7.95
CA ALA A 508 14.75 -20.60 -7.81
C ALA A 508 13.93 -21.81 -7.31
N LYS A 509 12.75 -21.57 -6.70
CA LYS A 509 11.95 -22.61 -6.05
C LYS A 509 10.60 -22.85 -6.72
N ARG A 510 10.06 -21.89 -7.44
CA ARG A 510 8.68 -21.94 -7.97
C ARG A 510 8.40 -23.14 -8.87
N ASP A 511 9.38 -23.61 -9.65
CA ASP A 511 9.19 -24.76 -10.53
C ASP A 511 9.02 -26.06 -9.71
N GLU A 512 9.75 -26.18 -8.59
CA GLU A 512 9.59 -27.25 -7.61
C GLU A 512 8.23 -27.18 -6.93
N TRP A 513 7.79 -26.00 -6.50
CA TRP A 513 6.47 -25.78 -5.89
C TRP A 513 5.32 -26.03 -6.88
N ALA A 514 5.51 -25.67 -8.15
CA ALA A 514 4.50 -25.92 -9.19
C ALA A 514 4.18 -27.41 -9.33
N MET A 515 5.17 -28.28 -9.17
CA MET A 515 5.04 -29.71 -9.37
C MET A 515 4.71 -30.47 -8.10
N ASN A 516 5.26 -30.04 -6.96
CA ASN A 516 5.11 -30.70 -5.69
C ASN A 516 4.03 -30.05 -4.81
N THR A 517 3.67 -30.68 -3.72
CA THR A 517 2.79 -30.12 -2.69
C THR A 517 3.64 -29.82 -1.47
N GLU A 518 4.29 -28.66 -1.48
CA GLU A 518 5.25 -28.22 -0.44
C GLU A 518 4.68 -27.07 0.41
N TYR A 519 3.38 -27.04 0.58
CA TYR A 519 2.66 -25.98 1.28
C TYR A 519 3.17 -25.74 2.68
N VAL A 520 3.28 -24.46 3.05
CA VAL A 520 3.60 -24.00 4.40
C VAL A 520 2.36 -23.33 4.99
N TYR A 521 2.06 -23.68 6.23
CA TYR A 521 0.88 -23.20 6.96
C TYR A 521 1.30 -22.24 8.07
N PRO A 522 1.35 -20.90 7.82
CA PRO A 522 1.91 -19.95 8.79
C PRO A 522 1.15 -19.86 10.11
N GLY A 523 -0.19 -20.09 10.07
CA GLY A 523 -1.04 -19.95 11.24
C GLY A 523 -1.41 -18.50 11.56
N PRO A 524 -2.08 -18.23 12.70
CA PRO A 524 -2.63 -16.92 13.03
C PRO A 524 -1.53 -15.90 13.34
N ILE A 525 -1.70 -14.68 12.80
CA ILE A 525 -0.73 -13.60 12.93
C ILE A 525 -0.79 -12.85 14.26
N GLN A 526 -1.97 -12.81 14.88
CA GLN A 526 -2.19 -12.06 16.12
C GLN A 526 -2.08 -12.97 17.33
N TYR A 527 -0.88 -13.49 17.50
CA TYR A 527 -0.56 -14.46 18.51
C TYR A 527 0.49 -13.91 19.51
N TRP A 528 0.23 -14.13 20.78
CA TRP A 528 1.17 -13.81 21.85
C TRP A 528 2.14 -14.98 22.06
N GLY A 529 3.38 -14.78 21.73
CA GLY A 529 4.38 -15.84 21.81
C GLY A 529 5.81 -15.29 21.90
N PRO A 530 6.80 -16.14 21.69
CA PRO A 530 8.20 -15.73 21.65
C PRO A 530 8.43 -14.66 20.58
N ALA A 531 9.24 -13.65 20.91
CA ALA A 531 9.53 -12.52 20.00
C ALA A 531 10.12 -12.98 18.66
N GLU A 532 10.91 -14.05 18.68
CA GLU A 532 11.52 -14.67 17.49
C GLU A 532 10.50 -15.24 16.51
N VAL A 533 9.24 -15.44 16.94
CA VAL A 533 8.14 -15.95 16.10
C VAL A 533 7.12 -14.88 15.80
N CYS A 534 6.74 -14.08 16.81
CA CYS A 534 5.60 -13.17 16.73
C CYS A 534 5.98 -11.76 16.25
N ASP A 535 7.24 -11.34 16.46
CA ASP A 535 7.70 -9.98 16.22
C ASP A 535 8.60 -9.88 14.97
N GLN A 536 8.70 -10.94 14.17
CA GLN A 536 9.54 -10.92 12.97
C GLN A 536 8.95 -10.04 11.87
N PRO A 537 9.77 -9.27 11.14
CA PRO A 537 9.33 -8.52 9.98
C PRO A 537 9.02 -9.43 8.79
N THR A 538 8.57 -8.84 7.68
CA THR A 538 8.29 -9.59 6.45
C THR A 538 9.54 -10.31 5.94
N LYS A 539 9.31 -11.46 5.31
CA LYS A 539 10.40 -12.30 4.77
C LYS A 539 11.15 -11.60 3.63
N THR A 540 10.43 -10.84 2.83
CA THR A 540 11.04 -10.01 1.78
C THR A 540 11.99 -8.99 2.38
N LEU A 541 11.57 -8.28 3.43
CA LEU A 541 12.42 -7.31 4.10
C LEU A 541 13.68 -7.96 4.69
N VAL A 542 13.53 -9.12 5.33
CA VAL A 542 14.69 -9.88 5.83
C VAL A 542 15.65 -10.25 4.69
N LEU A 543 15.11 -10.83 3.60
CA LEU A 543 15.90 -11.24 2.44
C LEU A 543 16.58 -10.07 1.72
N GLU A 544 15.96 -8.90 1.71
CA GLU A 544 16.55 -7.70 1.09
C GLU A 544 17.72 -7.14 1.90
N GLN A 545 17.74 -7.37 3.20
CA GLN A 545 18.80 -6.88 4.08
C GLN A 545 19.94 -7.88 4.34
N GLU A 546 19.82 -9.13 3.88
CA GLU A 546 20.89 -10.13 3.84
C GLU A 546 21.81 -9.94 2.61
#